data_36b85b6d61da740b2f444335775b81a2
#
_entry.id   36b85b6d61da740b2f444335775b81a2
#
_cell.length_a   1.000
_cell.length_b   1.000
_cell.length_c   1.000
_cell.angle_alpha   90.00
_cell.angle_beta   90.00
_cell.angle_gamma   90.00
#
_symmetry.space_group_name_H-M   'P 1'
#
loop_
_entity.id
_entity.type
_entity.pdbx_description
1 polymer ?
#
loop_
_entity_poly.entity_id
_entity_poly.type
_entity_poly.pdbx_seq_one_letter_code
_entity_poly.pdbx_strand_id
1 'polypeptide(L)'
;MTSKNSLPIFRYIESNILYDARKAIEIGACKIINIKLGRVGGFTAACRVHDVCRVHTIPVWCRGLLESGIGRARNIALSTLPGFCLPGDVSASRRYWQEDIIDPEVTVSSQGTIRVPQRPGLGYLPNLERIEKLTVRKELFE
;
A
#
# COMPACT_ATOMS: atom_id res chain seq x y z
N MET A 1 -26.18 13.05 28.79
CA MET A 1 -24.86 12.94 28.10
C MET A 1 -25.00 11.96 26.99
N THR A 2 -25.28 12.40 25.78
CA THR A 2 -25.45 11.57 24.61
C THR A 2 -24.07 11.29 24.00
N SER A 3 -23.59 10.05 24.09
CA SER A 3 -22.40 9.61 23.38
C SER A 3 -22.67 9.75 21.88
N LYS A 4 -22.06 10.73 21.25
CA LYS A 4 -22.00 10.80 19.79
C LYS A 4 -21.12 9.65 19.33
N ASN A 5 -21.71 8.53 18.95
CA ASN A 5 -21.07 7.50 18.13
C ASN A 5 -20.77 8.15 16.77
N SER A 6 -19.69 8.91 16.69
CA SER A 6 -19.17 9.35 15.39
C SER A 6 -18.53 8.13 14.73
N LEU A 7 -19.14 7.64 13.67
CA LEU A 7 -18.55 6.65 12.79
C LEU A 7 -17.15 7.14 12.36
N PRO A 8 -16.13 6.27 12.32
CA PRO A 8 -14.80 6.66 11.87
C PRO A 8 -14.89 7.16 10.43
N ILE A 9 -14.45 8.40 10.21
CA ILE A 9 -14.45 9.00 8.89
C ILE A 9 -13.18 8.51 8.16
N PHE A 10 -13.37 7.71 7.12
CA PHE A 10 -12.31 7.38 6.18
C PHE A 10 -12.08 8.59 5.27
N ARG A 11 -10.98 9.31 5.43
CA ARG A 11 -10.61 10.33 4.47
C ARG A 11 -9.62 9.78 3.46
N TYR A 12 -9.98 9.98 2.22
CA TYR A 12 -9.17 9.71 1.04
C TYR A 12 -8.32 10.95 0.73
N ILE A 13 -7.02 10.84 0.75
CA ILE A 13 -6.12 11.97 0.52
C ILE A 13 -5.43 11.78 -0.83
N GLU A 14 -5.62 12.68 -1.78
CA GLU A 14 -5.21 12.52 -3.19
C GLU A 14 -3.98 13.30 -3.64
N SER A 15 -3.58 14.37 -2.95
CA SER A 15 -2.42 15.18 -3.36
C SER A 15 -1.71 15.82 -2.19
N ASN A 16 -0.45 16.04 -2.14
CA ASN A 16 0.33 16.63 -1.04
C ASN A 16 0.18 15.91 0.33
N ILE A 17 0.19 14.67 0.31
CA ILE A 17 -0.34 13.73 1.29
C ILE A 17 0.18 13.91 2.70
N LEU A 18 1.45 14.23 2.89
CA LEU A 18 1.99 14.44 4.23
C LEU A 18 1.35 15.66 4.91
N TYR A 19 1.19 16.74 4.17
CA TYR A 19 0.54 17.96 4.66
C TYR A 19 -0.93 17.71 4.95
N ASP A 20 -1.63 17.08 4.04
CA ASP A 20 -3.06 16.78 4.17
C ASP A 20 -3.34 15.81 5.33
N ALA A 21 -2.48 14.78 5.52
CA ALA A 21 -2.58 13.87 6.64
C ALA A 21 -2.41 14.61 7.98
N ARG A 22 -1.38 15.45 8.10
CA ARG A 22 -1.17 16.28 9.30
C ARG A 22 -2.37 17.17 9.56
N LYS A 23 -2.84 17.89 8.54
CA LYS A 23 -3.98 18.79 8.68
C LYS A 23 -5.25 18.06 9.08
N ALA A 24 -5.54 16.93 8.48
CA ALA A 24 -6.70 16.12 8.83
C ALA A 24 -6.65 15.61 10.28
N ILE A 25 -5.46 15.26 10.76
CA ILE A 25 -5.25 14.84 12.15
C ILE A 25 -5.42 16.03 13.10
N GLU A 26 -4.75 17.16 12.82
CA GLU A 26 -4.82 18.38 13.64
C GLU A 26 -6.24 18.88 13.88
N ILE A 27 -7.07 18.89 12.84
CA ILE A 27 -8.47 19.31 12.94
C ILE A 27 -9.43 18.19 13.38
N GLY A 28 -8.92 17.01 13.74
CA GLY A 28 -9.72 15.86 14.17
C GLY A 28 -10.65 15.30 13.09
N ALA A 29 -10.36 15.55 11.81
CA ALA A 29 -11.23 15.18 10.69
C ALA A 29 -11.12 13.69 10.28
N CYS A 30 -10.16 12.95 10.82
CA CYS A 30 -10.00 11.52 10.54
C CYS A 30 -9.64 10.73 11.79
N LYS A 31 -10.03 9.47 11.79
CA LYS A 31 -9.69 8.48 12.84
C LYS A 31 -8.86 7.31 12.26
N ILE A 32 -8.80 7.19 10.96
CA ILE A 32 -8.10 6.14 10.21
C ILE A 32 -7.59 6.78 8.92
N ILE A 33 -6.39 6.42 8.50
CA ILE A 33 -5.82 6.85 7.21
C ILE A 33 -5.52 5.65 6.34
N ASN A 34 -5.99 5.74 5.09
CA ASN A 34 -5.67 4.80 4.03
C ASN A 34 -4.44 5.29 3.25
N ILE A 35 -3.41 4.46 3.17
CA ILE A 35 -2.19 4.77 2.42
C ILE A 35 -2.16 3.97 1.12
N LYS A 36 -2.08 4.68 -0.02
CA LYS A 36 -1.89 4.09 -1.35
C LYS A 36 -0.57 4.56 -1.93
N LEU A 37 0.39 3.66 -2.09
CA LEU A 37 1.74 3.96 -2.57
C LEU A 37 1.77 4.76 -3.87
N GLY A 38 0.97 4.37 -4.86
CA GLY A 38 0.92 5.05 -6.16
C GLY A 38 0.36 6.47 -6.12
N ARG A 39 -0.35 6.86 -5.04
CA ARG A 39 -0.92 8.20 -4.89
C ARG A 39 -0.08 9.11 -4.00
N VAL A 40 0.65 8.51 -3.08
CA VAL A 40 1.45 9.28 -2.13
C VAL A 40 2.84 9.66 -2.66
N GLY A 41 3.16 9.29 -3.89
CA GLY A 41 4.46 9.55 -4.48
C GLY A 41 5.53 8.51 -4.13
N GLY A 42 5.11 7.28 -3.78
CA GLY A 42 6.01 6.14 -3.59
C GLY A 42 6.27 5.77 -2.13
N PHE A 43 7.22 4.85 -1.93
CA PHE A 43 7.45 4.18 -0.65
C PHE A 43 7.91 5.14 0.45
N THR A 44 8.89 6.03 0.16
CA THR A 44 9.41 7.00 1.13
C THR A 44 8.33 7.96 1.62
N ALA A 45 7.49 8.45 0.72
CA ALA A 45 6.39 9.33 1.08
C ALA A 45 5.32 8.59 1.92
N ALA A 46 5.04 7.32 1.59
CA ALA A 46 4.14 6.47 2.37
C ALA A 46 4.65 6.26 3.81
N CYS A 47 5.94 5.99 3.98
CA CYS A 47 6.56 5.87 5.30
C CYS A 47 6.44 7.18 6.11
N ARG A 48 6.63 8.35 5.49
CA ARG A 48 6.46 9.64 6.18
C ARG A 48 5.01 9.86 6.65
N VAL A 49 4.02 9.49 5.83
CA VAL A 49 2.61 9.55 6.24
C VAL A 49 2.35 8.58 7.39
N HIS A 50 2.84 7.34 7.29
CA HIS A 50 2.76 6.35 8.34
C HIS A 50 3.35 6.86 9.66
N ASP A 51 4.55 7.46 9.64
CA ASP A 51 5.23 7.95 10.85
C ASP A 51 4.43 9.06 11.55
N VAL A 52 3.85 9.99 10.78
CA VAL A 52 2.93 11.00 11.32
C VAL A 52 1.71 10.35 11.97
N CYS A 53 1.08 9.39 11.30
CA CYS A 53 -0.07 8.66 11.86
C CYS A 53 0.30 7.95 13.16
N ARG A 54 1.47 7.31 13.20
CA ARG A 54 1.98 6.60 14.36
C ARG A 54 2.19 7.51 15.56
N VAL A 55 2.79 8.70 15.39
CA VAL A 55 2.98 9.70 16.44
C VAL A 55 1.64 10.13 17.04
N HIS A 56 0.60 10.23 16.24
CA HIS A 56 -0.74 10.62 16.66
C HIS A 56 -1.67 9.45 17.00
N THR A 57 -1.14 8.23 17.06
CA THR A 57 -1.91 7.01 17.37
C THR A 57 -3.12 6.83 16.43
N ILE A 58 -2.96 7.23 15.17
CA ILE A 58 -3.95 7.03 14.11
C ILE A 58 -3.66 5.71 13.39
N PRO A 59 -4.56 4.73 13.44
CA PRO A 59 -4.39 3.47 12.72
C PRO A 59 -4.38 3.70 11.21
N VAL A 60 -3.60 2.90 10.51
CA VAL A 60 -3.47 2.96 9.06
C VAL A 60 -3.79 1.60 8.43
N TRP A 61 -4.14 1.63 7.15
CA TRP A 61 -4.26 0.44 6.32
C TRP A 61 -3.77 0.72 4.90
N CYS A 62 -3.36 -0.33 4.20
CA CYS A 62 -2.87 -0.24 2.84
C CYS A 62 -3.94 -0.70 1.86
N ARG A 63 -4.22 0.12 0.86
CA ARG A 63 -5.07 -0.24 -0.26
C ARG A 63 -4.25 -0.43 -1.52
N GLY A 64 -4.47 -1.56 -2.20
CA GLY A 64 -3.96 -1.83 -3.52
C GLY A 64 -4.64 -1.00 -4.60
N LEU A 65 -3.99 -0.96 -5.76
CA LEU A 65 -4.51 -0.50 -7.04
C LEU A 65 -4.43 -1.67 -8.03
N LEU A 66 -4.52 -1.42 -9.32
CA LEU A 66 -4.22 -2.40 -10.37
C LEU A 66 -2.70 -2.54 -10.59
N GLU A 67 -1.95 -2.78 -9.50
CA GLU A 67 -0.52 -2.95 -9.57
C GLU A 67 -0.13 -4.30 -10.17
N SER A 68 1.04 -4.33 -10.81
CA SER A 68 1.78 -5.56 -11.03
C SER A 68 2.32 -6.12 -9.71
N GLY A 69 2.86 -7.32 -9.73
CA GLY A 69 3.47 -7.94 -8.57
C GLY A 69 4.57 -7.10 -7.92
N ILE A 70 5.32 -6.30 -8.70
CA ILE A 70 6.36 -5.39 -8.17
C ILE A 70 5.73 -4.32 -7.28
N GLY A 71 4.65 -3.68 -7.72
CA GLY A 71 3.93 -2.69 -6.92
C GLY A 71 3.29 -3.32 -5.69
N ARG A 72 2.70 -4.51 -5.87
CA ARG A 72 2.06 -5.29 -4.80
C ARG A 72 3.07 -5.72 -3.73
N ALA A 73 4.29 -6.11 -4.11
CA ALA A 73 5.36 -6.43 -3.17
C ALA A 73 5.68 -5.25 -2.24
N ARG A 74 5.66 -4.03 -2.77
CA ARG A 74 5.87 -2.82 -1.96
C ARG A 74 4.70 -2.55 -1.01
N ASN A 75 3.45 -2.78 -1.43
CA ASN A 75 2.29 -2.69 -0.55
C ASN A 75 2.36 -3.71 0.59
N ILE A 76 2.80 -4.94 0.30
CA ILE A 76 3.02 -5.98 1.32
C ILE A 76 4.08 -5.51 2.32
N ALA A 77 5.23 -5.05 1.84
CA ALA A 77 6.30 -4.55 2.70
C ALA A 77 5.84 -3.36 3.57
N LEU A 78 5.11 -2.40 3.01
CA LEU A 78 4.55 -1.28 3.76
C LEU A 78 3.60 -1.77 4.88
N SER A 79 2.78 -2.76 4.57
CA SER A 79 1.79 -3.30 5.51
C SER A 79 2.41 -4.05 6.70
N THR A 80 3.73 -4.30 6.71
CA THR A 80 4.44 -4.89 7.85
C THR A 80 4.85 -3.87 8.90
N LEU A 81 4.73 -2.57 8.62
CA LEU A 81 5.08 -1.53 9.58
C LEU A 81 4.09 -1.49 10.75
N PRO A 82 4.55 -1.12 11.96
CA PRO A 82 3.66 -0.97 13.11
C PRO A 82 2.55 0.04 12.82
N GLY A 83 1.30 -0.25 13.25
CA GLY A 83 0.16 0.64 13.00
C GLY A 83 -0.69 0.26 11.80
N PHE A 84 -0.22 -0.63 10.92
CA PHE A 84 -1.06 -1.31 9.93
C PHE A 84 -1.82 -2.45 10.63
N CYS A 85 -2.82 -2.09 11.42
CA CYS A 85 -3.58 -3.02 12.26
C CYS A 85 -5.00 -3.31 11.72
N LEU A 86 -5.37 -2.68 10.62
CA LEU A 86 -6.65 -2.89 9.95
C LEU A 86 -6.47 -3.79 8.72
N PRO A 87 -7.52 -4.55 8.33
CA PRO A 87 -7.48 -5.33 7.11
C PRO A 87 -7.12 -4.48 5.90
N GLY A 88 -6.12 -4.93 5.13
CA GLY A 88 -5.71 -4.29 3.88
C GLY A 88 -6.56 -4.74 2.69
N ASP A 89 -6.35 -4.08 1.55
CA ASP A 89 -6.94 -4.46 0.26
C ASP A 89 -5.82 -4.76 -0.76
N VAL A 90 -4.84 -5.57 -0.33
CA VAL A 90 -3.81 -6.11 -1.20
C VAL A 90 -4.28 -7.47 -1.70
N SER A 91 -4.48 -7.61 -3.01
CA SER A 91 -5.06 -8.80 -3.61
C SER A 91 -4.01 -9.78 -4.12
N ALA A 92 -4.41 -11.03 -4.39
CA ALA A 92 -3.59 -11.98 -5.14
C ALA A 92 -3.30 -11.47 -6.56
N SER A 93 -2.17 -11.92 -7.15
CA SER A 93 -1.79 -11.60 -8.53
C SER A 93 -2.89 -11.99 -9.52
N ARG A 94 -3.44 -13.20 -9.36
CA ARG A 94 -4.47 -13.77 -10.24
C ARG A 94 -5.82 -13.06 -10.21
N ARG A 95 -6.02 -12.09 -9.32
CA ARG A 95 -7.22 -11.24 -9.38
C ARG A 95 -7.26 -10.38 -10.65
N TYR A 96 -6.10 -9.97 -11.16
CA TYR A 96 -5.99 -9.05 -12.28
C TYR A 96 -5.19 -9.61 -13.46
N TRP A 97 -4.28 -10.54 -13.21
CA TRP A 97 -3.34 -11.05 -14.19
C TRP A 97 -3.45 -12.55 -14.32
N GLN A 98 -3.47 -13.07 -15.54
CA GLN A 98 -3.34 -14.50 -15.78
C GLN A 98 -1.97 -15.00 -15.34
N GLU A 99 -0.96 -14.16 -15.53
CA GLU A 99 0.42 -14.39 -15.15
C GLU A 99 1.03 -13.04 -14.76
N ASP A 100 1.64 -12.95 -13.59
CA ASP A 100 2.29 -11.72 -13.10
C ASP A 100 3.73 -11.61 -13.62
N ILE A 101 4.37 -10.46 -13.40
CA ILE A 101 5.77 -10.18 -13.77
C ILE A 101 6.74 -10.44 -12.63
N ILE A 102 6.34 -11.17 -11.60
CA ILE A 102 7.17 -11.59 -10.46
C ILE A 102 7.06 -13.10 -10.22
N ASP A 103 8.08 -13.66 -9.56
CA ASP A 103 8.11 -15.03 -9.11
C ASP A 103 8.57 -15.11 -7.63
N PRO A 104 7.85 -15.87 -6.79
CA PRO A 104 6.51 -16.44 -7.00
C PRO A 104 5.42 -15.37 -7.10
N GLU A 105 4.27 -15.71 -7.66
CA GLU A 105 3.09 -14.83 -7.64
C GLU A 105 2.60 -14.58 -6.21
N VAL A 106 2.02 -13.41 -5.97
CA VAL A 106 1.35 -13.13 -4.70
C VAL A 106 0.06 -13.93 -4.61
N THR A 107 -0.07 -14.70 -3.54
CA THR A 107 -1.26 -15.49 -3.22
C THR A 107 -1.89 -15.04 -1.91
N VAL A 108 -3.21 -15.23 -1.81
CA VAL A 108 -3.98 -15.00 -0.59
C VAL A 108 -4.44 -16.34 -0.06
N SER A 109 -4.22 -16.61 1.21
CA SER A 109 -4.66 -17.84 1.87
C SER A 109 -6.19 -17.89 2.02
N SER A 110 -6.71 -19.07 2.40
CA SER A 110 -8.14 -19.23 2.72
C SER A 110 -8.59 -18.37 3.91
N GLN A 111 -7.67 -17.96 4.78
CA GLN A 111 -7.93 -17.04 5.88
C GLN A 111 -7.82 -15.56 5.50
N GLY A 112 -7.59 -15.24 4.22
CA GLY A 112 -7.45 -13.86 3.75
C GLY A 112 -6.10 -13.22 4.06
N THR A 113 -5.05 -14.00 4.32
CA THR A 113 -3.71 -13.49 4.64
C THR A 113 -2.74 -13.64 3.47
N ILE A 114 -1.76 -12.74 3.38
CA ILE A 114 -0.63 -12.80 2.45
C ILE A 114 0.64 -13.09 3.24
N ARG A 115 1.39 -14.09 2.81
CA ARG A 115 2.69 -14.41 3.41
C ARG A 115 3.71 -13.35 3.01
N VAL A 116 4.34 -12.71 4.00
CA VAL A 116 5.43 -11.78 3.77
C VAL A 116 6.68 -12.55 3.35
N PRO A 117 7.30 -12.24 2.19
CA PRO A 117 8.52 -12.90 1.76
C PRO A 117 9.69 -12.56 2.69
N GLN A 118 10.61 -13.52 2.87
CA GLN A 118 11.77 -13.36 3.76
C GLN A 118 13.07 -13.01 3.00
N ARG A 119 13.01 -12.92 1.67
CA ARG A 119 14.18 -12.57 0.85
C ARG A 119 14.46 -11.08 0.93
N PRO A 120 15.74 -10.64 0.85
CA PRO A 120 16.11 -9.22 0.75
C PRO A 120 15.48 -8.51 -0.44
N GLY A 121 15.43 -7.18 -0.39
CA GLY A 121 14.87 -6.33 -1.44
C GLY A 121 13.36 -6.38 -1.50
N LEU A 122 12.80 -6.64 -2.67
CA LEU A 122 11.35 -6.77 -2.86
C LEU A 122 10.78 -8.06 -2.28
N GLY A 123 11.64 -9.04 -2.00
CA GLY A 123 11.23 -10.37 -1.56
C GLY A 123 10.70 -11.29 -2.68
N TYR A 124 10.50 -10.77 -3.87
CA TYR A 124 10.07 -11.44 -5.09
C TYR A 124 11.09 -11.21 -6.21
N LEU A 125 11.19 -12.13 -7.14
CA LEU A 125 12.08 -12.00 -8.30
C LEU A 125 11.30 -11.45 -9.50
N PRO A 126 11.72 -10.32 -10.11
CA PRO A 126 11.14 -9.87 -11.36
C PRO A 126 11.39 -10.88 -12.48
N ASN A 127 10.36 -11.23 -13.22
CA ASN A 127 10.46 -12.05 -14.43
C ASN A 127 10.85 -11.14 -15.61
N LEU A 128 12.16 -11.01 -15.85
CA LEU A 128 12.70 -10.09 -16.85
C LEU A 128 12.28 -10.46 -18.28
N GLU A 129 12.20 -11.75 -18.60
CA GLU A 129 11.74 -12.21 -19.92
C GLU A 129 10.30 -11.76 -20.19
N ARG A 130 9.43 -11.94 -19.21
CA ARG A 130 8.04 -11.50 -19.33
C ARG A 130 7.91 -9.98 -19.38
N ILE A 131 8.69 -9.25 -18.60
CA ILE A 131 8.73 -7.79 -18.66
C ILE A 131 9.12 -7.32 -20.06
N GLU A 132 10.18 -7.90 -20.65
CA GLU A 132 10.62 -7.54 -22.00
C GLU A 132 9.54 -7.85 -23.04
N LYS A 133 8.92 -9.03 -22.96
CA LYS A 133 7.81 -9.42 -23.84
C LYS A 133 6.60 -8.48 -23.79
N LEU A 134 6.32 -7.90 -22.62
CA LEU A 134 5.20 -6.99 -22.41
C LEU A 134 5.57 -5.52 -22.63
N THR A 135 6.85 -5.20 -22.84
CA THR A 135 7.34 -3.84 -23.02
C THR A 135 6.89 -3.26 -24.35
N VAL A 136 6.06 -2.23 -24.29
CA VAL A 136 5.55 -1.52 -25.48
C VAL A 136 6.49 -0.38 -25.89
N ARG A 137 7.17 0.24 -24.91
CA ARG A 137 8.07 1.38 -25.13
C ARG A 137 9.20 1.34 -24.10
N LYS A 138 10.42 1.62 -24.56
CA LYS A 138 11.63 1.72 -23.72
C LYS A 138 12.36 3.01 -24.03
N GLU A 139 12.69 3.79 -23.03
CA GLU A 139 13.49 5.03 -23.13
C GLU A 139 14.64 4.94 -22.15
N LEU A 140 15.82 5.38 -22.59
CA LEU A 140 17.00 5.55 -21.76
C LEU A 140 17.17 7.05 -21.50
N PHE A 141 17.28 7.43 -20.24
CA PHE A 141 17.61 8.77 -19.83
C PHE A 141 19.09 8.76 -19.39
N GLU A 142 19.91 9.57 -20.01
CA GLU A 142 21.31 9.80 -19.65
C GLU A 142 21.44 10.85 -18.55
#